data_1405f9684a3015ae1f1b97ac54728be9
#
_entry.id   1405f9684a3015ae1f1b97ac54728be9
#
_cell.length_a   1.000
_cell.length_b   1.000
_cell.length_c   1.000
_cell.angle_alpha   90.00
_cell.angle_beta   90.00
_cell.angle_gamma   90.00
#
_symmetry.space_group_name_H-M   'P 1'
#
loop_
_entity.id
_entity.type
_entity.pdbx_description
1 polymer ?
#
loop_
_entity_poly.entity_id
_entity_poly.type
_entity_poly.pdbx_seq_one_letter_code
_entity_poly.pdbx_strand_id
1 'polypeptide(L)'
;NCDQWVKVASEAGFRYVLLITKHHDGFCLWDSKYTDYDVMASPVKRDIVKEVSDACKKYGLQFAIYYSLWDRHEKSYKSKNFNDYITYMSNQLKELLTNYGSICEVWFDGGWDKPVKDWQLPKIYSMIKKIQPKCAVGVNHTISYPDDLRKSVLPDSMVIDNKYTFQYFPSDFRLWDPKIAHKLDKKRYLYQGESYYLPFEHTLCISKAWTWFQKEKNLPVRSLDELEELFYWCTDNNNTLVINIPPDKTGNIR
;
A
#
# COMPACT_ATOMS: atom_id res chain seq x y z
N ASN A 1 -7.21 -18.34 5.33
CA ASN A 1 -8.65 -18.41 5.09
C ASN A 1 -9.18 -17.04 4.64
N CYS A 2 -9.07 -16.77 3.32
CA CYS A 2 -9.36 -15.46 2.72
C CYS A 2 -10.80 -14.99 2.96
N ASP A 3 -11.77 -15.90 2.92
CA ASP A 3 -13.17 -15.58 3.19
C ASP A 3 -13.35 -15.07 4.64
N GLN A 4 -12.68 -15.71 5.60
CA GLN A 4 -12.73 -15.30 7.01
C GLN A 4 -12.07 -13.92 7.22
N TRP A 5 -10.96 -13.61 6.55
CA TRP A 5 -10.31 -12.31 6.67
C TRP A 5 -11.24 -11.17 6.26
N VAL A 6 -11.85 -11.32 5.09
CA VAL A 6 -12.74 -10.28 4.53
C VAL A 6 -14.04 -10.18 5.31
N LYS A 7 -14.58 -11.32 5.79
CA LYS A 7 -15.76 -11.35 6.65
C LYS A 7 -15.54 -10.55 7.93
N VAL A 8 -14.44 -10.80 8.63
CA VAL A 8 -14.07 -10.06 9.87
C VAL A 8 -13.92 -8.57 9.59
N ALA A 9 -13.25 -8.20 8.48
CA ALA A 9 -13.12 -6.81 8.10
C ALA A 9 -14.48 -6.15 7.84
N SER A 10 -15.40 -6.84 7.16
CA SER A 10 -16.76 -6.34 6.91
C SER A 10 -17.56 -6.17 8.20
N GLU A 11 -17.52 -7.16 9.09
CA GLU A 11 -18.20 -7.11 10.39
C GLU A 11 -17.62 -6.02 11.31
N ALA A 12 -16.35 -5.72 11.19
CA ALA A 12 -15.70 -4.61 11.90
C ALA A 12 -15.94 -3.22 11.26
N GLY A 13 -16.69 -3.14 10.15
CA GLY A 13 -17.06 -1.86 9.53
C GLY A 13 -16.00 -1.24 8.63
N PHE A 14 -14.94 -1.97 8.25
CA PHE A 14 -13.97 -1.52 7.27
C PHE A 14 -14.62 -1.28 5.90
N ARG A 15 -14.04 -0.41 5.08
CA ARG A 15 -14.55 -0.04 3.76
C ARG A 15 -13.87 -0.77 2.63
N TYR A 16 -12.62 -1.17 2.82
CA TYR A 16 -11.81 -1.91 1.85
C TYR A 16 -10.81 -2.82 2.54
N VAL A 17 -10.31 -3.77 1.77
CA VAL A 17 -9.19 -4.64 2.16
C VAL A 17 -8.04 -4.37 1.22
N LEU A 18 -6.90 -3.99 1.78
CA LEU A 18 -5.63 -3.83 1.07
C LEU A 18 -4.81 -5.11 1.25
N LEU A 19 -4.71 -5.90 0.18
CA LEU A 19 -3.94 -7.14 0.18
C LEU A 19 -2.50 -6.88 -0.28
N ILE A 20 -1.53 -7.38 0.46
CA ILE A 20 -0.14 -7.45 -0.01
C ILE A 20 -0.05 -8.53 -1.09
N THR A 21 -0.07 -8.13 -2.36
CA THR A 21 -0.01 -9.07 -3.50
C THR A 21 1.40 -9.54 -3.81
N LYS A 22 2.38 -8.65 -3.70
CA LYS A 22 3.82 -8.95 -3.80
C LYS A 22 4.60 -8.03 -2.87
N HIS A 23 5.41 -8.58 -1.97
CA HIS A 23 6.31 -7.81 -1.12
C HIS A 23 7.74 -7.77 -1.71
N HIS A 24 8.72 -7.22 -0.98
CA HIS A 24 10.12 -7.03 -1.41
C HIS A 24 10.85 -8.34 -1.75
N ASP A 25 10.37 -9.49 -1.31
CA ASP A 25 10.92 -10.80 -1.66
C ASP A 25 10.60 -11.22 -3.10
N GLY A 26 9.61 -10.57 -3.74
CA GLY A 26 9.19 -10.84 -5.10
C GLY A 26 8.18 -11.98 -5.24
N PHE A 27 7.77 -12.63 -4.12
CA PHE A 27 6.80 -13.72 -4.18
C PHE A 27 5.40 -13.21 -4.50
N CYS A 28 4.78 -13.76 -5.55
CA CYS A 28 3.47 -13.34 -6.04
C CYS A 28 2.35 -14.17 -5.39
N LEU A 29 1.36 -13.52 -4.79
CA LEU A 29 0.18 -14.19 -4.23
C LEU A 29 -0.92 -14.49 -5.25
N TRP A 30 -0.62 -14.40 -6.54
CA TRP A 30 -1.52 -14.71 -7.66
C TRP A 30 -0.81 -15.57 -8.70
N ASP A 31 -1.57 -16.16 -9.63
CA ASP A 31 -1.08 -16.92 -10.79
C ASP A 31 -0.48 -15.97 -11.84
N SER A 32 0.80 -15.64 -11.70
CA SER A 32 1.48 -14.70 -12.60
C SER A 32 2.06 -15.43 -13.81
N LYS A 33 1.77 -14.93 -15.01
CA LYS A 33 2.37 -15.45 -16.26
C LYS A 33 3.83 -15.02 -16.47
N TYR A 34 4.36 -14.18 -15.58
CA TYR A 34 5.68 -13.58 -15.75
C TYR A 34 6.74 -14.12 -14.79
N THR A 35 6.35 -15.01 -13.88
CA THR A 35 7.28 -15.65 -12.95
C THR A 35 6.71 -16.98 -12.44
N ASP A 36 7.59 -17.94 -12.15
CA ASP A 36 7.25 -19.17 -11.43
C ASP A 36 7.42 -19.00 -9.90
N TYR A 37 7.79 -17.81 -9.44
CA TYR A 37 7.92 -17.50 -8.01
C TYR A 37 6.61 -16.97 -7.46
N ASP A 38 5.61 -17.86 -7.41
CA ASP A 38 4.24 -17.53 -7.03
C ASP A 38 3.54 -18.65 -6.25
N VAL A 39 2.32 -18.37 -5.82
CA VAL A 39 1.51 -19.31 -5.03
C VAL A 39 1.11 -20.56 -5.81
N MET A 40 0.99 -20.49 -7.14
CA MET A 40 0.57 -21.64 -7.95
C MET A 40 1.71 -22.63 -8.16
N ALA A 41 2.95 -22.15 -8.20
CA ALA A 41 4.15 -23.00 -8.19
C ALA A 41 4.48 -23.54 -6.79
N SER A 42 3.89 -22.99 -5.73
CA SER A 42 4.06 -23.44 -4.35
C SER A 42 3.16 -24.62 -3.99
N PRO A 43 3.42 -25.32 -2.86
CA PRO A 43 2.52 -26.38 -2.37
C PRO A 43 1.09 -25.92 -2.08
N VAL A 44 0.88 -24.61 -1.88
CA VAL A 44 -0.43 -24.02 -1.59
C VAL A 44 -1.37 -24.12 -2.79
N LYS A 45 -0.89 -23.88 -4.01
CA LYS A 45 -1.63 -23.98 -5.28
C LYS A 45 -3.01 -23.29 -5.24
N ARG A 46 -3.07 -22.08 -4.66
CA ARG A 46 -4.28 -21.29 -4.53
C ARG A 46 -3.97 -19.84 -4.87
N ASP A 47 -4.73 -19.24 -5.75
CA ASP A 47 -4.64 -17.82 -6.07
C ASP A 47 -5.28 -17.00 -4.94
N ILE A 48 -4.44 -16.50 -4.03
CA ILE A 48 -4.88 -15.75 -2.86
C ILE A 48 -5.48 -14.39 -3.26
N VAL A 49 -4.95 -13.76 -4.30
CA VAL A 49 -5.50 -12.49 -4.81
C VAL A 49 -6.92 -12.70 -5.33
N LYS A 50 -7.15 -13.78 -6.07
CA LYS A 50 -8.48 -14.15 -6.55
C LYS A 50 -9.46 -14.38 -5.41
N GLU A 51 -9.05 -15.17 -4.42
CA GLU A 51 -9.91 -15.50 -3.27
C GLU A 51 -10.29 -14.27 -2.44
N VAL A 52 -9.33 -13.35 -2.20
CA VAL A 52 -9.62 -12.12 -1.44
C VAL A 52 -10.51 -11.17 -2.26
N SER A 53 -10.23 -11.02 -3.56
CA SER A 53 -11.07 -10.20 -4.45
C SER A 53 -12.52 -10.71 -4.49
N ASP A 54 -12.72 -12.02 -4.64
CA ASP A 54 -14.05 -12.64 -4.64
C ASP A 54 -14.76 -12.47 -3.28
N ALA A 55 -14.02 -12.61 -2.18
CA ALA A 55 -14.55 -12.38 -0.85
C ALA A 55 -14.94 -10.89 -0.63
N CYS A 56 -14.14 -9.95 -1.11
CA CYS A 56 -14.48 -8.52 -1.06
C CYS A 56 -15.80 -8.26 -1.78
N LYS A 57 -15.98 -8.81 -2.98
CA LYS A 57 -17.24 -8.72 -3.72
C LYS A 57 -18.41 -9.33 -2.96
N LYS A 58 -18.21 -10.50 -2.33
CA LYS A 58 -19.23 -11.21 -1.53
C LYS A 58 -19.69 -10.40 -0.32
N TYR A 59 -18.77 -9.75 0.39
CA TYR A 59 -19.06 -9.00 1.62
C TYR A 59 -19.25 -7.49 1.42
N GLY A 60 -19.25 -7.01 0.18
CA GLY A 60 -19.52 -5.60 -0.14
C GLY A 60 -18.36 -4.65 0.22
N LEU A 61 -17.15 -5.16 0.34
CA LEU A 61 -15.95 -4.35 0.55
C LEU A 61 -15.26 -4.01 -0.79
N GLN A 62 -14.58 -2.89 -0.83
CA GLN A 62 -13.69 -2.57 -1.95
C GLN A 62 -12.39 -3.37 -1.82
N PHE A 63 -11.76 -3.65 -2.97
CA PHE A 63 -10.50 -4.38 -3.02
C PHE A 63 -9.37 -3.44 -3.45
N ALA A 64 -8.29 -3.45 -2.68
CA ALA A 64 -7.06 -2.70 -2.92
C ALA A 64 -5.85 -3.63 -2.92
N ILE A 65 -4.78 -3.23 -3.59
CA ILE A 65 -3.56 -4.03 -3.71
C ILE A 65 -2.33 -3.23 -3.28
N TYR A 66 -1.47 -3.86 -2.48
CA TYR A 66 -0.10 -3.42 -2.25
C TYR A 66 0.82 -4.15 -3.24
N TYR A 67 1.74 -3.41 -3.83
CA TYR A 67 2.74 -3.93 -4.74
C TYR A 67 4.11 -3.32 -4.45
N SER A 68 5.10 -4.16 -4.16
CA SER A 68 6.47 -3.71 -3.95
C SER A 68 7.15 -3.35 -5.28
N LEU A 69 7.69 -2.14 -5.35
CA LEU A 69 8.60 -1.73 -6.43
C LEU A 69 9.94 -2.49 -6.32
N TRP A 70 10.41 -2.71 -5.09
CA TRP A 70 11.62 -3.50 -4.84
C TRP A 70 11.33 -4.99 -5.02
N ASP A 71 12.20 -5.68 -5.76
CA ASP A 71 12.09 -7.11 -6.02
C ASP A 71 13.47 -7.76 -5.85
N ARG A 72 13.58 -8.61 -4.83
CA ARG A 72 14.84 -9.31 -4.51
C ARG A 72 15.03 -10.57 -5.32
N HIS A 73 13.97 -11.09 -5.93
CA HIS A 73 13.97 -12.35 -6.68
C HIS A 73 14.21 -12.13 -8.17
N GLU A 74 13.51 -11.17 -8.79
CA GLU A 74 13.52 -10.95 -10.23
C GLU A 74 14.91 -10.51 -10.73
N LYS A 75 15.46 -11.25 -11.66
CA LYS A 75 16.83 -11.05 -12.17
C LYS A 75 16.98 -9.72 -12.90
N SER A 76 15.96 -9.29 -13.62
CA SER A 76 15.96 -8.03 -14.36
C SER A 76 16.06 -6.80 -13.43
N TYR A 77 15.69 -6.94 -12.15
CA TYR A 77 15.85 -5.89 -11.14
C TYR A 77 17.33 -5.47 -10.93
N LYS A 78 18.24 -6.42 -11.09
CA LYS A 78 19.69 -6.20 -10.96
C LYS A 78 20.40 -6.04 -12.32
N SER A 79 19.64 -6.06 -13.42
CA SER A 79 20.17 -5.91 -14.77
C SER A 79 20.75 -4.50 -14.99
N LYS A 80 21.72 -4.39 -15.89
CA LYS A 80 22.21 -3.09 -16.36
C LYS A 80 21.12 -2.28 -17.09
N ASN A 81 20.17 -2.98 -17.72
CA ASN A 81 19.00 -2.37 -18.36
C ASN A 81 17.79 -2.51 -17.41
N PHE A 82 17.59 -1.52 -16.54
CA PHE A 82 16.48 -1.52 -15.59
C PHE A 82 15.10 -1.43 -16.27
N ASN A 83 15.03 -1.03 -17.55
CA ASN A 83 13.79 -1.03 -18.33
C ASN A 83 13.18 -2.43 -18.47
N ASP A 84 13.98 -3.49 -18.41
CA ASP A 84 13.48 -4.86 -18.46
C ASP A 84 12.63 -5.14 -17.22
N TYR A 85 13.08 -4.69 -16.04
CA TYR A 85 12.30 -4.77 -14.81
C TYR A 85 11.02 -3.91 -14.86
N ILE A 86 11.10 -2.70 -15.38
CA ILE A 86 9.91 -1.83 -15.56
C ILE A 86 8.88 -2.51 -16.47
N THR A 87 9.33 -3.22 -17.50
CA THR A 87 8.45 -4.00 -18.37
C THR A 87 7.81 -5.18 -17.65
N TYR A 88 8.60 -5.96 -16.90
CA TYR A 88 8.13 -7.05 -16.06
C TYR A 88 7.07 -6.57 -15.05
N MET A 89 7.39 -5.54 -14.26
CA MET A 89 6.48 -4.92 -13.29
C MET A 89 5.19 -4.42 -13.95
N SER A 90 5.30 -3.73 -15.09
CA SER A 90 4.14 -3.22 -15.83
C SER A 90 3.21 -4.34 -16.29
N ASN A 91 3.76 -5.48 -16.69
CA ASN A 91 2.98 -6.63 -17.12
C ASN A 91 2.26 -7.28 -15.93
N GLN A 92 2.94 -7.47 -14.80
CA GLN A 92 2.31 -7.94 -13.56
C GLN A 92 1.19 -7.02 -13.07
N LEU A 93 1.40 -5.70 -13.10
CA LEU A 93 0.36 -4.73 -12.75
C LEU A 93 -0.85 -4.83 -13.70
N LYS A 94 -0.62 -5.04 -15.01
CA LYS A 94 -1.74 -5.28 -15.95
C LYS A 94 -2.52 -6.54 -15.61
N GLU A 95 -1.86 -7.65 -15.24
CA GLU A 95 -2.55 -8.86 -14.78
C GLU A 95 -3.46 -8.53 -13.60
N LEU A 96 -2.92 -7.88 -12.56
CA LEU A 96 -3.69 -7.52 -11.38
C LEU A 96 -4.88 -6.62 -11.71
N LEU A 97 -4.68 -5.60 -12.55
CA LEU A 97 -5.70 -4.62 -12.91
C LEU A 97 -6.78 -5.17 -13.88
N THR A 98 -6.55 -6.30 -14.56
CA THR A 98 -7.50 -6.84 -15.55
C THR A 98 -8.18 -8.12 -15.11
N ASN A 99 -7.57 -8.93 -14.23
CA ASN A 99 -8.04 -10.28 -13.93
C ASN A 99 -8.82 -10.37 -12.60
N TYR A 100 -8.73 -9.38 -11.73
CA TYR A 100 -9.23 -9.44 -10.35
C TYR A 100 -10.37 -8.46 -10.05
N GLY A 101 -11.06 -7.99 -11.10
CA GLY A 101 -12.20 -7.08 -10.98
C GLY A 101 -11.79 -5.63 -10.69
N SER A 102 -12.66 -4.89 -10.02
CA SER A 102 -12.40 -3.49 -9.69
C SER A 102 -11.43 -3.37 -8.53
N ILE A 103 -10.34 -2.64 -8.73
CA ILE A 103 -9.35 -2.30 -7.72
C ILE A 103 -9.51 -0.83 -7.38
N CYS A 104 -9.82 -0.53 -6.11
CA CYS A 104 -10.01 0.85 -5.67
C CYS A 104 -8.69 1.59 -5.45
N GLU A 105 -7.60 0.85 -5.17
CA GLU A 105 -6.30 1.44 -4.83
C GLU A 105 -5.14 0.53 -5.20
N VAL A 106 -4.06 1.13 -5.68
CA VAL A 106 -2.72 0.54 -5.78
C VAL A 106 -1.77 1.26 -4.84
N TRP A 107 -1.22 0.54 -3.89
CA TRP A 107 -0.27 1.01 -2.89
C TRP A 107 1.14 0.55 -3.25
N PHE A 108 2.02 1.46 -3.65
CA PHE A 108 3.41 1.16 -3.99
C PHE A 108 4.36 1.40 -2.84
N ASP A 109 5.33 0.49 -2.69
CA ASP A 109 6.36 0.53 -1.67
C ASP A 109 7.73 0.15 -2.21
N GLY A 110 8.80 0.40 -1.44
CA GLY A 110 10.14 -0.07 -1.79
C GLY A 110 10.84 0.74 -2.90
N GLY A 111 10.42 1.98 -3.13
CA GLY A 111 11.02 2.82 -4.18
C GLY A 111 12.42 3.33 -3.87
N TRP A 112 12.87 3.29 -2.63
CA TRP A 112 14.12 3.91 -2.15
C TRP A 112 15.41 3.21 -2.59
N ASP A 113 15.35 2.01 -3.14
CA ASP A 113 16.51 1.22 -3.59
C ASP A 113 17.08 1.69 -4.95
N LYS A 114 16.30 2.46 -5.70
CA LYS A 114 16.69 2.99 -7.01
C LYS A 114 16.44 4.50 -7.09
N PRO A 115 17.14 5.21 -7.99
CA PRO A 115 16.81 6.60 -8.30
C PRO A 115 15.36 6.76 -8.73
N VAL A 116 14.68 7.81 -8.24
CA VAL A 116 13.24 8.03 -8.48
C VAL A 116 12.88 8.02 -9.97
N LYS A 117 13.74 8.62 -10.81
CA LYS A 117 13.55 8.70 -12.28
C LYS A 117 13.49 7.33 -12.96
N ASP A 118 14.16 6.32 -12.40
CA ASP A 118 14.27 4.99 -13.01
C ASP A 118 12.95 4.22 -12.89
N TRP A 119 12.09 4.57 -11.93
CA TRP A 119 10.78 3.95 -11.72
C TRP A 119 9.74 4.31 -12.80
N GLN A 120 9.96 5.35 -13.59
CA GLN A 120 9.03 5.79 -14.64
C GLN A 120 7.58 5.96 -14.13
N LEU A 121 7.42 6.47 -12.89
CA LEU A 121 6.11 6.56 -12.22
C LEU A 121 5.03 7.25 -13.04
N PRO A 122 5.29 8.35 -13.81
CA PRO A 122 4.25 8.96 -14.66
C PRO A 122 3.68 7.99 -15.69
N LYS A 123 4.52 7.10 -16.25
CA LYS A 123 4.09 6.09 -17.22
C LYS A 123 3.26 4.99 -16.54
N ILE A 124 3.70 4.52 -15.37
CA ILE A 124 2.97 3.51 -14.60
C ILE A 124 1.63 4.06 -14.13
N TYR A 125 1.60 5.25 -13.58
CA TYR A 125 0.38 5.94 -13.17
C TYR A 125 -0.62 6.07 -14.34
N SER A 126 -0.17 6.58 -15.47
CA SER A 126 -1.01 6.73 -16.67
C SER A 126 -1.56 5.38 -17.16
N MET A 127 -0.76 4.32 -17.09
CA MET A 127 -1.20 2.96 -17.43
C MET A 127 -2.32 2.48 -16.50
N ILE A 128 -2.16 2.65 -15.18
CA ILE A 128 -3.17 2.28 -14.19
C ILE A 128 -4.47 3.05 -14.45
N LYS A 129 -4.38 4.37 -14.60
CA LYS A 129 -5.55 5.23 -14.86
C LYS A 129 -6.26 4.90 -16.18
N LYS A 130 -5.52 4.44 -17.19
CA LYS A 130 -6.11 3.99 -18.47
C LYS A 130 -6.90 2.70 -18.31
N ILE A 131 -6.43 1.76 -17.50
CA ILE A 131 -7.09 0.46 -17.27
C ILE A 131 -8.25 0.62 -16.28
N GLN A 132 -8.00 1.29 -15.16
CA GLN A 132 -8.99 1.54 -14.10
C GLN A 132 -8.97 3.02 -13.69
N PRO A 133 -9.76 3.89 -14.33
CA PRO A 133 -9.70 5.35 -14.12
C PRO A 133 -10.01 5.79 -12.69
N LYS A 134 -10.80 5.01 -11.94
CA LYS A 134 -11.19 5.30 -10.55
C LYS A 134 -10.21 4.73 -9.51
N CYS A 135 -9.23 3.93 -9.92
CA CYS A 135 -8.24 3.37 -9.02
C CYS A 135 -7.33 4.49 -8.48
N ALA A 136 -7.29 4.67 -7.17
CA ALA A 136 -6.34 5.56 -6.52
C ALA A 136 -4.93 4.94 -6.57
N VAL A 137 -3.91 5.77 -6.71
CA VAL A 137 -2.51 5.34 -6.72
C VAL A 137 -1.76 6.08 -5.64
N GLY A 138 -1.17 5.34 -4.70
CA GLY A 138 -0.30 5.88 -3.67
C GLY A 138 1.10 5.28 -3.76
N VAL A 139 2.11 6.10 -3.48
CA VAL A 139 3.51 5.64 -3.42
C VAL A 139 4.09 6.03 -2.07
N ASN A 140 4.61 5.05 -1.33
CA ASN A 140 5.24 5.32 -0.03
C ASN A 140 6.38 6.32 -0.20
N HIS A 141 6.48 7.29 0.70
CA HIS A 141 7.34 8.46 0.60
C HIS A 141 6.99 9.40 -0.56
N THR A 142 5.71 9.59 -0.86
CA THR A 142 5.22 10.52 -1.92
C THR A 142 5.86 11.89 -1.79
N ILE A 143 5.94 12.42 -0.57
CA ILE A 143 6.57 13.70 -0.26
C ILE A 143 7.73 13.44 0.71
N SER A 144 8.89 13.96 0.39
CA SER A 144 10.07 13.91 1.25
C SER A 144 10.06 15.09 2.22
N TYR A 145 10.30 14.81 3.47
CA TYR A 145 10.49 15.81 4.52
C TYR A 145 11.95 15.89 4.94
N PRO A 146 12.44 17.04 5.46
CA PRO A 146 13.78 17.14 6.02
C PRO A 146 14.05 16.08 7.09
N ASP A 147 15.30 15.63 7.20
CA ASP A 147 15.68 14.48 8.03
C ASP A 147 15.39 14.63 9.53
N ASP A 148 15.45 15.84 10.05
CA ASP A 148 15.13 16.18 11.43
C ASP A 148 13.65 15.92 11.79
N LEU A 149 12.79 15.85 10.79
CA LEU A 149 11.35 15.67 10.92
C LEU A 149 10.88 14.24 10.74
N ARG A 150 11.77 13.33 10.34
CA ARG A 150 11.47 11.90 10.21
C ARG A 150 11.14 11.23 11.55
N LYS A 151 11.48 11.86 12.67
CA LYS A 151 11.38 11.29 14.03
C LYS A 151 10.16 11.73 14.82
N SER A 152 9.39 12.69 14.34
CA SER A 152 8.26 13.26 15.08
C SER A 152 7.03 13.45 14.21
N VAL A 153 5.89 13.65 14.86
CA VAL A 153 4.70 14.25 14.25
C VAL A 153 5.14 15.53 13.55
N LEU A 154 4.68 15.75 12.31
CA LEU A 154 5.05 16.94 11.54
C LEU A 154 4.77 18.20 12.36
N PRO A 155 5.77 19.06 12.64
CA PRO A 155 5.54 20.30 13.33
C PRO A 155 4.63 21.21 12.51
N ASP A 156 3.86 22.07 13.18
CA ASP A 156 2.95 23.03 12.55
C ASP A 156 3.64 23.89 11.48
N SER A 157 4.90 24.24 11.69
CA SER A 157 5.71 25.03 10.75
C SER A 157 5.93 24.37 9.39
N MET A 158 5.84 23.05 9.30
CA MET A 158 6.05 22.35 8.02
C MET A 158 4.85 22.36 7.10
N VAL A 159 3.68 22.49 7.65
CA VAL A 159 2.45 22.61 6.88
C VAL A 159 2.39 23.98 6.17
N ILE A 160 3.17 24.94 6.64
CA ILE A 160 3.08 26.35 6.27
C ILE A 160 4.18 26.80 5.30
N ASP A 161 5.38 26.22 5.34
CA ASP A 161 6.59 26.83 4.77
C ASP A 161 7.08 26.28 3.43
N ASN A 162 6.31 25.47 2.70
CA ASN A 162 6.75 24.87 1.41
C ASN A 162 8.09 24.11 1.49
N LYS A 163 8.48 23.60 2.66
CA LYS A 163 9.72 22.83 2.88
C LYS A 163 9.56 21.35 2.57
N TYR A 164 8.75 21.01 1.60
CA TYR A 164 8.54 19.65 1.14
C TYR A 164 9.08 19.47 -0.28
N THR A 165 9.47 18.25 -0.59
CA THR A 165 9.89 17.87 -1.94
C THR A 165 9.05 16.68 -2.39
N PHE A 166 8.41 16.78 -3.55
CA PHE A 166 7.80 15.62 -4.17
C PHE A 166 8.88 14.63 -4.55
N GLN A 167 8.77 13.42 -4.02
CA GLN A 167 9.75 12.36 -4.24
C GLN A 167 9.19 11.30 -5.19
N TYR A 168 8.08 10.69 -4.85
CA TYR A 168 7.42 9.68 -5.67
C TYR A 168 6.08 10.21 -6.16
N PHE A 169 6.09 10.81 -7.35
CA PHE A 169 4.91 11.44 -7.94
C PHE A 169 4.83 11.08 -9.44
N PRO A 170 3.63 10.94 -10.07
CA PRO A 170 2.30 11.26 -9.55
C PRO A 170 1.74 10.25 -8.54
N SER A 171 0.89 10.75 -7.63
CA SER A 171 0.19 10.00 -6.60
C SER A 171 -1.15 10.70 -6.31
N ASP A 172 -2.21 9.94 -5.98
CA ASP A 172 -3.53 10.51 -5.64
C ASP A 172 -3.66 10.83 -4.15
N PHE A 173 -2.78 10.30 -3.32
CA PHE A 173 -2.72 10.52 -1.88
C PHE A 173 -1.28 10.40 -1.38
N ARG A 174 -1.03 10.84 -0.16
CA ARG A 174 0.30 10.77 0.45
C ARG A 174 0.41 9.55 1.34
N LEU A 175 1.58 8.95 1.27
CA LEU A 175 2.00 7.86 2.13
C LEU A 175 3.35 8.17 2.75
N TRP A 176 3.47 7.86 4.02
CA TRP A 176 4.74 7.82 4.74
C TRP A 176 4.62 6.85 5.91
N ASP A 177 4.68 5.59 5.62
CA ASP A 177 4.62 4.54 6.62
C ASP A 177 5.89 4.51 7.49
N PRO A 178 5.80 4.48 8.82
CA PRO A 178 4.61 4.48 9.69
C PRO A 178 4.25 5.86 10.29
N LYS A 179 4.39 6.93 9.52
CA LYS A 179 4.15 8.30 10.02
C LYS A 179 2.67 8.67 10.03
N ILE A 180 2.33 9.64 10.87
CA ILE A 180 1.01 10.23 11.01
C ILE A 180 1.08 11.68 10.56
N ALA A 181 0.14 12.12 9.72
CA ALA A 181 0.07 13.52 9.33
C ALA A 181 -0.40 14.38 10.51
N HIS A 182 0.09 15.61 10.57
CA HIS A 182 -0.36 16.58 11.57
C HIS A 182 -1.82 16.99 11.32
N LYS A 183 -2.58 17.27 12.38
CA LYS A 183 -3.97 17.71 12.29
C LYS A 183 -4.17 19.00 11.50
N LEU A 184 -3.15 19.87 11.43
CA LEU A 184 -3.18 21.11 10.64
C LEU A 184 -2.70 20.93 9.20
N ASP A 185 -2.48 19.71 8.75
CA ASP A 185 -2.05 19.41 7.40
C ASP A 185 -3.06 19.93 6.36
N LYS A 186 -2.62 20.84 5.51
CA LYS A 186 -3.47 21.52 4.52
C LYS A 186 -3.93 20.63 3.36
N LYS A 187 -3.29 19.46 3.14
CA LYS A 187 -3.55 18.51 2.04
C LYS A 187 -3.40 19.07 0.63
N ARG A 188 -3.06 20.34 0.47
CA ARG A 188 -2.81 20.97 -0.82
C ARG A 188 -1.34 21.30 -0.98
N TYR A 189 -0.78 20.79 -2.06
CA TYR A 189 0.65 20.84 -2.36
C TYR A 189 0.87 21.35 -3.77
N LEU A 190 1.82 22.26 -3.95
CA LEU A 190 2.21 22.79 -5.25
C LEU A 190 3.29 21.91 -5.89
N TYR A 191 3.06 21.48 -7.11
CA TYR A 191 4.04 20.77 -7.92
C TYR A 191 4.03 21.32 -9.34
N GLN A 192 5.17 21.83 -9.81
CA GLN A 192 5.32 22.43 -11.13
C GLN A 192 4.25 23.50 -11.47
N GLY A 193 3.86 24.29 -10.50
CA GLY A 193 2.85 25.35 -10.65
C GLY A 193 1.40 24.92 -10.48
N GLU A 194 1.12 23.62 -10.40
CA GLU A 194 -0.22 23.07 -10.20
C GLU A 194 -0.47 22.70 -8.74
N SER A 195 -1.71 22.89 -8.28
CA SER A 195 -2.13 22.55 -6.91
C SER A 195 -2.82 21.20 -6.84
N TYR A 196 -2.25 20.27 -6.09
CA TYR A 196 -2.78 18.93 -5.89
C TYR A 196 -3.38 18.78 -4.50
N TYR A 197 -4.57 18.18 -4.41
CA TYR A 197 -5.15 17.75 -3.16
C TYR A 197 -4.71 16.31 -2.87
N LEU A 198 -3.90 16.14 -1.84
CA LEU A 198 -3.29 14.86 -1.48
C LEU A 198 -3.63 14.56 -0.01
N PRO A 199 -4.75 13.87 0.27
CA PRO A 199 -5.03 13.37 1.61
C PRO A 199 -3.94 12.40 2.05
N PHE A 200 -3.82 12.16 3.34
CA PHE A 200 -2.84 11.24 3.90
C PHE A 200 -3.49 9.89 4.23
N GLU A 201 -2.85 8.81 3.88
CA GLU A 201 -3.18 7.49 4.35
C GLU A 201 -2.21 7.08 5.46
N HIS A 202 -2.77 6.85 6.64
CA HIS A 202 -2.04 6.41 7.82
C HIS A 202 -2.04 4.90 7.85
N THR A 203 -0.86 4.29 7.88
CA THR A 203 -0.70 2.84 7.96
C THR A 203 -0.08 2.48 9.29
N LEU A 204 -0.73 1.65 10.06
CA LEU A 204 -0.24 1.17 11.36
C LEU A 204 -0.55 -0.31 11.57
N CYS A 205 0.21 -0.96 12.46
CA CYS A 205 -0.12 -2.32 12.89
C CYS A 205 -1.05 -2.30 14.10
N ILE A 206 -2.02 -3.21 14.12
CA ILE A 206 -2.88 -3.44 15.28
C ILE A 206 -2.05 -3.89 16.50
N SER A 207 -1.00 -4.67 16.28
CA SER A 207 0.04 -4.93 17.28
C SER A 207 1.03 -3.76 17.31
N LYS A 208 1.63 -3.48 18.48
CA LYS A 208 2.62 -2.40 18.63
C LYS A 208 3.96 -2.67 17.92
N ALA A 209 4.06 -3.79 17.21
CA ALA A 209 5.24 -4.20 16.47
C ALA A 209 4.88 -4.66 15.05
N TRP A 210 5.75 -4.38 14.09
CA TRP A 210 5.70 -4.95 12.75
C TRP A 210 6.10 -6.43 12.81
N THR A 211 5.12 -7.30 12.92
CA THR A 211 5.34 -8.76 12.92
C THR A 211 4.40 -9.41 11.91
N TRP A 212 4.96 -10.20 10.99
CA TRP A 212 4.22 -10.89 9.95
C TRP A 212 3.37 -12.04 10.47
N PHE A 213 3.85 -12.70 11.52
CA PHE A 213 3.11 -13.72 12.23
C PHE A 213 3.27 -13.45 13.72
N GLN A 214 2.22 -13.65 14.45
CA GLN A 214 2.31 -13.65 15.90
C GLN A 214 3.20 -14.82 16.33
N LYS A 215 4.51 -14.58 16.43
CA LYS A 215 5.46 -15.57 16.95
C LYS A 215 5.20 -15.86 18.43
N GLU A 216 4.65 -14.90 19.13
CA GLU A 216 4.35 -14.95 20.55
C GLU A 216 2.84 -14.86 20.77
N LYS A 217 2.33 -15.66 21.70
CA LYS A 217 0.89 -15.70 22.03
C LYS A 217 0.36 -14.38 22.62
N ASN A 218 1.24 -13.45 22.98
CA ASN A 218 0.93 -12.25 23.75
C ASN A 218 1.57 -10.97 23.17
N LEU A 219 1.59 -10.80 21.85
CA LEU A 219 1.96 -9.50 21.33
C LEU A 219 0.95 -8.45 21.83
N PRO A 220 1.43 -7.34 22.41
CA PRO A 220 0.54 -6.28 22.86
C PRO A 220 -0.21 -5.70 21.67
N VAL A 221 -1.52 -5.87 21.69
CA VAL A 221 -2.43 -5.22 20.76
C VAL A 221 -2.70 -3.80 21.27
N ARG A 222 -2.92 -2.85 20.37
CA ARG A 222 -3.36 -1.51 20.73
C ARG A 222 -4.69 -1.58 21.49
N SER A 223 -4.86 -0.73 22.49
CA SER A 223 -6.14 -0.64 23.20
C SER A 223 -7.23 -0.10 22.30
N LEU A 224 -8.48 -0.34 22.67
CA LEU A 224 -9.63 0.22 21.94
C LEU A 224 -9.56 1.74 21.93
N ASP A 225 -9.27 2.37 23.06
CA ASP A 225 -9.16 3.84 23.19
C ASP A 225 -8.07 4.39 22.26
N GLU A 226 -6.90 3.72 22.18
CA GLU A 226 -5.82 4.12 21.27
C GLU A 226 -6.24 4.01 19.79
N LEU A 227 -6.97 2.96 19.41
CA LEU A 227 -7.48 2.78 18.05
C LEU A 227 -8.57 3.80 17.70
N GLU A 228 -9.44 4.10 18.66
CA GLU A 228 -10.49 5.09 18.49
C GLU A 228 -9.92 6.50 18.34
N GLU A 229 -8.94 6.89 19.18
CA GLU A 229 -8.22 8.15 19.05
C GLU A 229 -7.56 8.29 17.66
N LEU A 230 -6.87 7.26 17.20
CA LEU A 230 -6.24 7.24 15.88
C LEU A 230 -7.26 7.32 14.74
N PHE A 231 -8.39 6.63 14.88
CA PHE A 231 -9.47 6.69 13.91
C PHE A 231 -10.01 8.12 13.75
N TYR A 232 -10.38 8.78 14.87
CA TYR A 232 -10.86 10.16 14.83
C TYR A 232 -9.77 11.13 14.36
N TRP A 233 -8.53 10.95 14.80
CA TRP A 233 -7.40 11.74 14.29
C TRP A 233 -7.30 11.73 12.77
N CYS A 234 -7.50 10.58 12.16
CA CYS A 234 -7.45 10.44 10.70
C CYS A 234 -8.71 11.01 10.04
N THR A 235 -9.89 10.55 10.46
CA THR A 235 -11.16 10.82 9.77
C THR A 235 -11.62 12.27 9.93
N ASP A 236 -11.47 12.88 11.10
CA ASP A 236 -11.81 14.27 11.35
C ASP A 236 -10.94 15.25 10.54
N ASN A 237 -9.77 14.77 10.11
CA ASN A 237 -8.86 15.50 9.24
C ASN A 237 -8.97 15.10 7.76
N ASN A 238 -10.03 14.39 7.35
CA ASN A 238 -10.22 13.91 5.98
C ASN A 238 -9.03 13.07 5.45
N ASN A 239 -8.48 12.24 6.31
CA ASN A 239 -7.43 11.27 6.00
C ASN A 239 -7.99 9.86 6.10
N THR A 240 -7.22 8.86 5.65
CA THR A 240 -7.59 7.45 5.72
C THR A 240 -6.74 6.75 6.77
N LEU A 241 -7.32 5.81 7.49
CA LEU A 241 -6.62 4.90 8.40
C LEU A 241 -6.61 3.49 7.81
N VAL A 242 -5.42 2.93 7.65
CA VAL A 242 -5.18 1.53 7.30
C VAL A 242 -4.58 0.81 8.49
N ILE A 243 -5.17 -0.33 8.85
CA ILE A 243 -4.69 -1.15 9.98
C ILE A 243 -4.16 -2.46 9.42
N ASN A 244 -2.87 -2.72 9.63
CA ASN A 244 -2.26 -4.00 9.33
C ASN A 244 -2.63 -5.02 10.38
N ILE A 245 -3.29 -6.09 9.95
CA ILE A 245 -3.74 -7.19 10.80
C ILE A 245 -3.11 -8.48 10.27
N PRO A 246 -2.05 -8.99 10.89
CA PRO A 246 -1.45 -10.24 10.46
C PRO A 246 -2.33 -11.43 10.85
N PRO A 247 -2.44 -12.45 10.00
CA PRO A 247 -3.06 -13.72 10.39
C PRO A 247 -2.22 -14.44 11.45
N ASP A 248 -2.87 -15.27 12.24
CA ASP A 248 -2.18 -16.19 13.14
C ASP A 248 -1.59 -17.40 12.39
N LYS A 249 -0.94 -18.33 13.12
CA LYS A 249 -0.31 -19.53 12.56
C LYS A 249 -1.29 -20.48 11.85
N THR A 250 -2.60 -20.35 12.13
CA THR A 250 -3.65 -21.13 11.47
C THR A 250 -4.18 -20.43 10.22
N GLY A 251 -3.70 -19.24 9.92
CA GLY A 251 -4.13 -18.43 8.79
C GLY A 251 -5.45 -17.71 9.01
N ASN A 252 -5.86 -17.50 10.26
CA ASN A 252 -7.08 -16.76 10.61
C ASN A 252 -6.73 -15.40 11.24
N ILE A 253 -7.59 -14.43 11.05
CA ILE A 253 -7.63 -13.18 11.81
C ILE A 253 -8.49 -13.43 13.05
N ARG A 254 -8.01 -13.00 14.22
CA ARG A 254 -8.68 -13.14 15.52
C ARG A 254 -9.21 -11.80 16.01
#